data_f379b62eb7c6afb61536d2749898f021
#
_entry.id   f379b62eb7c6afb61536d2749898f021
#
_cell.length_a   1.000
_cell.length_b   1.000
_cell.length_c   1.000
_cell.angle_alpha   90.00
_cell.angle_beta   90.00
_cell.angle_gamma   90.00
#
_symmetry.space_group_name_H-M   'P 1'
#
loop_
_entity.id
_entity.type
_entity.pdbx_description
1 polymer ?
#
loop_
_entity_poly.entity_id
_entity_poly.type
_entity_poly.pdbx_seq_one_letter_code
_entity_poly.pdbx_strand_id
1 'polypeptide(L)'
;MATSAAPTGAEPVDTLSASGSFTGKIRHIKIASGYSTAIFYGDFVKLVSDGVVEKDTGTATLTPVGVFVGCAYTDPNTNQKTFNQQYPASTSASDIVAYVVDDPNVLMRMQGDASLAQTTLGNNAAIIQTAGSTSIGRSKNAVDASTAATLSLIHI
;
A
#
# COMPACT_ATOMS: atom_id res chain seq x y z
N MET A 1 -22.44 6.17 19.43
CA MET A 1 -21.54 5.00 19.36
C MET A 1 -20.19 5.51 18.90
N ALA A 2 -19.16 5.36 19.71
CA ALA A 2 -17.81 5.70 19.30
C ALA A 2 -17.37 4.63 18.28
N THR A 3 -17.23 4.98 17.02
CA THR A 3 -16.63 4.11 16.01
C THR A 3 -15.12 4.15 16.23
N SER A 4 -14.56 3.06 16.69
CA SER A 4 -13.11 2.90 16.76
C SER A 4 -12.55 2.98 15.33
N ALA A 5 -11.61 3.88 15.09
CA ALA A 5 -10.92 3.95 13.81
C ALA A 5 -10.12 2.65 13.59
N ALA A 6 -10.37 1.96 12.48
CA ALA A 6 -9.69 0.74 12.12
C ALA A 6 -9.17 0.84 10.67
N PRO A 7 -8.15 1.69 10.41
CA PRO A 7 -7.62 1.87 9.07
C PRO A 7 -7.01 0.56 8.54
N THR A 8 -7.18 0.33 7.24
CA THR A 8 -6.75 -0.89 6.54
C THR A 8 -5.76 -0.61 5.40
N GLY A 9 -5.23 0.61 5.33
CA GLY A 9 -4.40 1.05 4.21
C GLY A 9 -5.22 1.36 2.95
N ALA A 10 -4.55 1.45 1.81
CA ALA A 10 -5.16 1.71 0.52
C ALA A 10 -5.71 0.41 -0.10
N GLU A 11 -6.98 0.41 -0.46
CA GLU A 11 -7.67 -0.74 -1.05
C GLU A 11 -8.18 -0.37 -2.45
N PRO A 12 -7.75 -1.07 -3.52
CA PRO A 12 -8.24 -0.79 -4.87
C PRO A 12 -9.70 -1.22 -4.99
N VAL A 13 -10.57 -0.32 -5.42
CA VAL A 13 -12.02 -0.56 -5.51
C VAL A 13 -12.58 -0.35 -6.89
N ASP A 14 -12.03 0.57 -7.68
CA ASP A 14 -12.60 0.96 -8.96
C ASP A 14 -11.52 1.53 -9.89
N THR A 15 -11.87 1.87 -11.11
CA THR A 15 -10.99 2.56 -12.06
C THR A 15 -11.70 3.76 -12.70
N LEU A 16 -10.94 4.78 -13.05
CA LEU A 16 -11.43 5.94 -13.82
C LEU A 16 -11.70 5.61 -15.30
N SER A 17 -11.43 4.36 -15.72
CA SER A 17 -11.68 3.94 -17.10
C SER A 17 -13.17 3.73 -17.37
N ALA A 18 -13.54 3.73 -18.65
CA ALA A 18 -14.94 3.54 -19.08
C ALA A 18 -15.54 2.19 -18.64
N SER A 19 -14.75 1.21 -18.27
CA SER A 19 -15.21 -0.10 -17.75
C SER A 19 -15.64 -0.07 -16.28
N GLY A 20 -15.27 0.96 -15.53
CA GLY A 20 -15.75 1.25 -14.19
C GLY A 20 -15.40 0.24 -13.09
N SER A 21 -14.76 -0.88 -13.36
CA SER A 21 -14.42 -1.89 -12.36
C SER A 21 -12.94 -2.16 -12.30
N PHE A 22 -12.39 -2.30 -11.10
CA PHE A 22 -11.03 -2.78 -10.91
C PHE A 22 -10.92 -4.24 -11.37
N THR A 23 -10.15 -4.48 -12.43
CA THR A 23 -10.00 -5.81 -13.06
C THR A 23 -8.82 -6.62 -12.51
N GLY A 24 -8.19 -6.16 -11.42
CA GLY A 24 -7.07 -6.87 -10.81
C GLY A 24 -5.75 -6.77 -11.57
N LYS A 25 -5.55 -5.73 -12.38
CA LYS A 25 -4.26 -5.51 -13.07
C LYS A 25 -3.17 -5.20 -12.04
N ILE A 26 -2.24 -6.09 -11.91
CA ILE A 26 -1.11 -5.99 -10.98
C ILE A 26 0.20 -6.16 -11.73
N ARG A 27 1.25 -5.49 -11.26
CA ARG A 27 2.61 -5.70 -11.72
C ARG A 27 3.37 -6.55 -10.69
N HIS A 28 4.21 -7.44 -11.20
CA HIS A 28 5.08 -8.27 -10.38
C HIS A 28 6.46 -7.61 -10.32
N ILE A 29 6.87 -7.17 -9.14
CA ILE A 29 8.15 -6.49 -8.93
C ILE A 29 8.90 -7.21 -7.81
N LYS A 30 10.22 -7.33 -7.93
CA LYS A 30 11.03 -8.01 -6.92
C LYS A 30 11.11 -7.21 -5.62
N ILE A 31 11.17 -7.94 -4.49
CA ILE A 31 11.64 -7.43 -3.20
C ILE A 31 13.05 -8.01 -2.96
N ALA A 32 13.95 -7.20 -2.41
CA ALA A 32 15.29 -7.66 -2.07
C ALA A 32 15.24 -8.78 -1.03
N SER A 33 16.08 -9.82 -1.23
CA SER A 33 16.23 -10.88 -0.24
C SER A 33 16.71 -10.32 1.09
N GLY A 34 16.06 -10.70 2.19
CA GLY A 34 16.40 -10.21 3.52
C GLY A 34 15.94 -8.76 3.80
N TYR A 35 15.11 -8.15 2.97
CA TYR A 35 14.59 -6.82 3.25
C TYR A 35 13.96 -6.74 4.65
N SER A 36 14.44 -5.82 5.47
CA SER A 36 14.21 -5.81 6.92
C SER A 36 12.86 -5.26 7.36
N THR A 37 12.10 -4.64 6.46
CA THR A 37 10.82 -4.02 6.80
C THR A 37 9.66 -4.85 6.26
N ALA A 38 8.70 -5.19 7.11
CA ALA A 38 7.48 -5.86 6.68
C ALA A 38 6.62 -4.92 5.81
N ILE A 39 6.02 -5.49 4.76
CA ILE A 39 5.08 -4.79 3.89
C ILE A 39 3.72 -5.48 4.00
N PHE A 40 2.68 -4.72 4.25
CA PHE A 40 1.32 -5.22 4.45
C PHE A 40 0.41 -4.86 3.29
N TYR A 41 -0.63 -5.64 3.08
CA TYR A 41 -1.67 -5.32 2.10
C TYR A 41 -2.19 -3.90 2.34
N GLY A 42 -2.16 -3.06 1.30
CA GLY A 42 -2.57 -1.66 1.38
C GLY A 42 -1.47 -0.68 1.77
N ASP A 43 -0.21 -1.13 1.92
CA ASP A 43 0.94 -0.23 2.07
C ASP A 43 1.36 0.34 0.71
N PHE A 44 1.81 1.59 0.73
CA PHE A 44 2.47 2.19 -0.42
C PHE A 44 3.90 1.68 -0.55
N VAL A 45 4.30 1.42 -1.79
CA VAL A 45 5.66 0.96 -2.11
C VAL A 45 6.30 1.85 -3.16
N LYS A 46 7.61 2.00 -3.08
CA LYS A 46 8.43 2.77 -4.02
C LYS A 46 9.46 1.89 -4.70
N LEU A 47 9.89 2.28 -5.88
CA LEU A 47 11.07 1.69 -6.55
C LEU A 47 12.34 2.34 -6.02
N VAL A 48 13.36 1.52 -5.82
CA VAL A 48 14.72 1.97 -5.49
C VAL A 48 15.67 1.69 -6.66
N SER A 49 16.88 2.25 -6.59
CA SER A 49 17.89 2.19 -7.67
C SER A 49 18.20 0.78 -8.16
N ASP A 50 18.08 -0.22 -7.30
CA ASP A 50 18.37 -1.62 -7.61
C ASP A 50 17.23 -2.32 -8.39
N GLY A 51 16.18 -1.59 -8.75
CA GLY A 51 15.02 -2.13 -9.48
C GLY A 51 14.12 -3.03 -8.65
N VAL A 52 14.19 -2.92 -7.32
CA VAL A 52 13.32 -3.63 -6.37
C VAL A 52 12.35 -2.66 -5.71
N VAL A 53 11.30 -3.19 -5.12
CA VAL A 53 10.37 -2.39 -4.32
C VAL A 53 10.70 -2.47 -2.84
N GLU A 54 10.50 -1.33 -2.18
CA GLU A 54 10.55 -1.17 -0.75
C GLU A 54 9.26 -0.49 -0.25
N LYS A 55 8.97 -0.64 1.04
CA LYS A 55 7.90 0.13 1.67
C LYS A 55 8.23 1.63 1.59
N ASP A 56 7.30 2.43 1.08
CA ASP A 56 7.42 3.88 1.16
C ASP A 56 6.96 4.34 2.54
N THR A 57 7.88 4.88 3.31
CA THR A 57 7.63 5.37 4.67
C THR A 57 7.44 6.89 4.73
N GLY A 58 7.40 7.56 3.58
CA GLY A 58 7.09 8.97 3.51
C GLY A 58 5.67 9.26 4.02
N THR A 59 5.44 10.49 4.46
CA THR A 59 4.12 10.98 4.82
C THR A 59 3.64 12.01 3.81
N ALA A 60 4.17 13.24 3.86
CA ALA A 60 3.95 14.28 2.87
C ALA A 60 4.91 14.21 1.67
N THR A 61 5.91 13.35 1.72
CA THR A 61 6.95 13.19 0.68
C THR A 61 6.93 11.81 0.03
N LEU A 62 5.76 11.17 -0.01
CA LEU A 62 5.58 9.88 -0.68
C LEU A 62 5.95 9.97 -2.17
N THR A 63 6.68 8.97 -2.64
CA THR A 63 6.99 8.77 -4.06
C THR A 63 6.59 7.36 -4.50
N PRO A 64 5.32 6.97 -4.31
CA PRO A 64 4.92 5.59 -4.50
C PRO A 64 4.92 5.21 -5.98
N VAL A 65 5.32 3.98 -6.27
CA VAL A 65 5.07 3.35 -7.57
C VAL A 65 3.69 2.71 -7.60
N GLY A 66 3.14 2.36 -6.44
CA GLY A 66 1.83 1.75 -6.33
C GLY A 66 1.52 1.24 -4.92
N VAL A 67 0.47 0.43 -4.84
CA VAL A 67 -0.01 -0.18 -3.60
C VAL A 67 0.28 -1.68 -3.59
N PHE A 68 0.84 -2.17 -2.51
CA PHE A 68 1.14 -3.58 -2.30
C PHE A 68 -0.14 -4.36 -1.97
N VAL A 69 -0.38 -5.45 -2.70
CA VAL A 69 -1.56 -6.31 -2.52
C VAL A 69 -1.22 -7.75 -2.19
N GLY A 70 0.05 -8.07 -2.06
CA GLY A 70 0.52 -9.40 -1.67
C GLY A 70 1.91 -9.72 -2.23
N CYS A 71 2.41 -10.89 -1.90
CA CYS A 71 3.69 -11.39 -2.41
C CYS A 71 3.69 -12.89 -2.58
N ALA A 72 4.67 -13.37 -3.32
CA ALA A 72 4.99 -14.79 -3.42
C ALA A 72 6.49 -14.99 -3.26
N TYR A 73 6.88 -16.05 -2.57
CA TYR A 73 8.27 -16.44 -2.39
C TYR A 73 8.36 -17.94 -2.06
N THR A 74 9.52 -18.53 -2.20
CA THR A 74 9.77 -19.88 -1.68
C THR A 74 10.23 -19.76 -0.24
N ASP A 75 9.47 -20.34 0.67
CA ASP A 75 9.80 -20.31 2.11
C ASP A 75 11.14 -21.05 2.34
N PRO A 76 12.15 -20.39 2.92
CA PRO A 76 13.46 -20.97 3.11
C PRO A 76 13.48 -22.16 4.10
N ASN A 77 12.47 -22.29 4.95
CA ASN A 77 12.39 -23.36 5.93
C ASN A 77 11.70 -24.62 5.38
N THR A 78 10.63 -24.42 4.59
CA THR A 78 9.81 -25.54 4.08
C THR A 78 10.09 -25.87 2.62
N ASN A 79 10.83 -25.01 1.89
CA ASN A 79 11.05 -25.08 0.44
C ASN A 79 9.75 -25.14 -0.38
N GLN A 80 8.66 -24.60 0.17
CA GLN A 80 7.37 -24.54 -0.50
C GLN A 80 7.10 -23.14 -1.04
N LYS A 81 6.48 -23.06 -2.22
CA LYS A 81 6.01 -21.79 -2.77
C LYS A 81 4.86 -21.26 -1.92
N THR A 82 5.05 -20.09 -1.34
CA THR A 82 4.11 -19.44 -0.44
C THR A 82 3.57 -18.18 -1.10
N PHE A 83 2.25 -18.03 -1.05
CA PHE A 83 1.54 -16.80 -1.41
C PHE A 83 1.04 -16.16 -0.13
N ASN A 84 1.41 -14.90 0.08
CA ASN A 84 1.09 -14.23 1.33
C ASN A 84 0.54 -12.83 1.07
N GLN A 85 -0.40 -12.42 1.91
CA GLN A 85 -0.98 -11.08 1.88
C GLN A 85 -0.03 -10.01 2.43
N GLN A 86 0.97 -10.42 3.22
CA GLN A 86 2.02 -9.56 3.74
C GLN A 86 3.40 -10.13 3.38
N TYR A 87 4.38 -9.25 3.24
CA TYR A 87 5.77 -9.65 3.20
C TYR A 87 6.32 -9.66 4.62
N PRO A 88 6.71 -10.82 5.17
CA PRO A 88 7.36 -10.90 6.47
C PRO A 88 8.76 -10.31 6.38
N ALA A 89 9.10 -9.43 7.33
CA ALA A 89 10.42 -8.82 7.38
C ALA A 89 11.54 -9.86 7.40
N SER A 90 12.67 -9.54 6.77
CA SER A 90 13.89 -10.35 6.78
C SER A 90 13.74 -11.75 6.16
N THR A 91 12.76 -11.96 5.28
CA THR A 91 12.61 -13.22 4.55
C THR A 91 13.80 -13.42 3.62
N SER A 92 14.57 -14.49 3.83
CA SER A 92 15.76 -14.83 3.03
C SER A 92 15.39 -15.77 1.90
N ALA A 93 14.87 -15.23 0.80
CA ALA A 93 14.57 -15.98 -0.42
C ALA A 93 15.03 -15.17 -1.65
N SER A 94 15.41 -15.85 -2.72
CA SER A 94 15.91 -15.19 -3.94
C SER A 94 14.80 -14.85 -4.94
N ASP A 95 13.62 -15.45 -4.77
CA ASP A 95 12.49 -15.40 -5.69
C ASP A 95 11.30 -14.60 -5.14
N ILE A 96 11.55 -13.63 -4.25
CA ILE A 96 10.49 -12.82 -3.66
C ILE A 96 9.95 -11.85 -4.71
N VAL A 97 8.64 -11.93 -4.94
CA VAL A 97 7.90 -11.08 -5.86
C VAL A 97 6.75 -10.41 -5.14
N ALA A 98 6.71 -9.09 -5.19
CA ALA A 98 5.57 -8.28 -4.75
C ALA A 98 4.53 -8.18 -5.87
N TYR A 99 3.28 -8.22 -5.50
CA TYR A 99 2.14 -7.87 -6.34
C TYR A 99 1.75 -6.42 -6.03
N VAL A 100 1.88 -5.56 -7.05
CA VAL A 100 1.70 -4.11 -6.89
C VAL A 100 0.66 -3.60 -7.88
N VAL A 101 -0.32 -2.87 -7.37
CA VAL A 101 -1.25 -2.11 -8.20
C VAL A 101 -0.61 -0.77 -8.51
N ASP A 102 -0.14 -0.59 -9.74
CA ASP A 102 0.61 0.58 -10.18
C ASP A 102 -0.09 1.40 -11.29
N ASP A 103 -1.36 1.10 -11.56
CA ASP A 103 -2.16 1.86 -12.53
C ASP A 103 -2.65 3.16 -11.90
N PRO A 104 -2.26 4.34 -12.44
CA PRO A 104 -2.66 5.64 -11.90
C PRO A 104 -4.17 5.92 -12.02
N ASN A 105 -4.90 5.14 -12.83
CA ASN A 105 -6.34 5.29 -12.99
C ASN A 105 -7.15 4.50 -11.95
N VAL A 106 -6.50 3.76 -11.07
CA VAL A 106 -7.19 2.98 -10.05
C VAL A 106 -7.61 3.87 -8.89
N LEU A 107 -8.89 3.80 -8.53
CA LEU A 107 -9.43 4.45 -7.35
C LEU A 107 -9.16 3.59 -6.12
N MET A 108 -8.53 4.20 -5.13
CA MET A 108 -8.21 3.55 -3.87
C MET A 108 -9.16 4.04 -2.77
N ARG A 109 -9.75 3.11 -2.04
CA ARG A 109 -10.47 3.42 -0.81
C ARG A 109 -9.48 3.43 0.35
N MET A 110 -9.53 4.48 1.17
CA MET A 110 -8.71 4.61 2.35
C MET A 110 -9.48 5.34 3.45
N GLN A 111 -9.27 4.95 4.69
CA GLN A 111 -9.91 5.61 5.83
C GLN A 111 -9.15 6.90 6.18
N GLY A 112 -9.87 7.99 6.45
CA GLY A 112 -9.30 9.18 7.09
C GLY A 112 -9.17 8.97 8.60
N ASP A 113 -8.19 9.62 9.22
CA ASP A 113 -7.99 9.64 10.67
C ASP A 113 -9.07 10.47 11.39
N ALA A 114 -9.66 11.45 10.68
CA ALA A 114 -10.74 12.29 11.15
C ALA A 114 -11.78 12.53 10.04
N SER A 115 -12.79 13.34 10.33
CA SER A 115 -13.82 13.72 9.36
C SER A 115 -13.23 14.59 8.25
N LEU A 116 -13.46 14.20 7.01
CA LEU A 116 -13.15 14.98 5.81
C LEU A 116 -14.37 15.79 5.38
N ALA A 117 -14.24 17.11 5.29
CA ALA A 117 -15.31 17.98 4.84
C ALA A 117 -15.52 17.86 3.32
N GLN A 118 -16.71 18.14 2.83
CA GLN A 118 -17.01 18.15 1.39
C GLN A 118 -16.08 19.09 0.60
N THR A 119 -15.59 20.15 1.22
CA THR A 119 -14.67 21.13 0.62
C THR A 119 -13.26 20.59 0.38
N THR A 120 -12.92 19.42 0.92
CA THR A 120 -11.63 18.76 0.68
C THR A 120 -11.60 17.93 -0.60
N LEU A 121 -12.74 17.78 -1.25
CA LEU A 121 -12.83 17.06 -2.52
C LEU A 121 -11.99 17.76 -3.58
N GLY A 122 -11.13 17.00 -4.25
CA GLY A 122 -10.17 17.53 -5.24
C GLY A 122 -8.87 18.06 -4.64
N ASN A 123 -8.71 18.04 -3.33
CA ASN A 123 -7.46 18.40 -2.67
C ASN A 123 -6.54 17.16 -2.54
N ASN A 124 -5.29 17.43 -2.21
CA ASN A 124 -4.33 16.41 -1.86
C ASN A 124 -4.23 16.27 -0.33
N ALA A 125 -3.84 15.11 0.16
CA ALA A 125 -3.61 14.87 1.57
C ALA A 125 -2.34 14.04 1.81
N ALA A 126 -1.74 14.19 2.97
CA ALA A 126 -0.67 13.32 3.44
C ALA A 126 -1.20 11.99 3.96
N ILE A 127 -0.31 11.03 4.14
CA ILE A 127 -0.63 9.72 4.72
C ILE A 127 -0.04 9.62 6.12
N ILE A 128 -0.84 9.15 7.05
CA ILE A 128 -0.35 8.72 8.36
C ILE A 128 0.19 7.31 8.22
N GLN A 129 1.48 7.13 8.47
CA GLN A 129 2.15 5.84 8.47
C GLN A 129 1.99 5.18 9.84
N THR A 130 1.30 4.06 9.88
CA THR A 130 1.12 3.25 11.08
C THR A 130 1.59 1.83 10.82
N ALA A 131 2.24 1.21 11.81
CA ALA A 131 2.65 -0.18 11.69
C ALA A 131 1.46 -1.08 11.41
N GLY A 132 1.57 -1.91 10.38
CA GLY A 132 0.52 -2.84 9.99
C GLY A 132 0.30 -3.95 11.03
N SER A 133 -0.69 -4.78 10.82
CA SER A 133 -1.02 -5.90 11.68
C SER A 133 -0.53 -7.21 11.09
N THR A 134 0.40 -7.87 11.76
CA THR A 134 0.88 -9.21 11.37
C THR A 134 -0.19 -10.29 11.51
N SER A 135 -1.15 -10.09 12.42
CA SER A 135 -2.23 -11.05 12.64
C SER A 135 -3.24 -11.13 11.50
N ILE A 136 -3.47 -10.01 10.82
CA ILE A 136 -4.44 -9.92 9.72
C ILE A 136 -3.79 -9.60 8.36
N GLY A 137 -2.47 -9.36 8.33
CA GLY A 137 -1.73 -9.08 7.10
C GLY A 137 -2.04 -7.73 6.45
N ARG A 138 -2.72 -6.80 7.15
CA ARG A 138 -3.16 -5.52 6.59
C ARG A 138 -2.40 -4.33 7.16
N SER A 139 -2.23 -3.33 6.32
CA SER A 139 -1.76 -1.99 6.68
C SER A 139 -2.70 -1.32 7.68
N LYS A 140 -2.19 -0.34 8.39
CA LYS A 140 -2.98 0.59 9.23
C LYS A 140 -2.76 2.04 8.84
N ASN A 141 -2.29 2.28 7.63
CA ASN A 141 -2.13 3.63 7.11
C ASN A 141 -3.49 4.29 6.91
N ALA A 142 -3.55 5.59 7.15
CA ALA A 142 -4.74 6.41 7.02
C ALA A 142 -4.44 7.69 6.26
N VAL A 143 -5.47 8.34 5.71
CA VAL A 143 -5.35 9.70 5.16
C VAL A 143 -5.37 10.69 6.31
N ASP A 144 -4.41 11.59 6.34
CA ASP A 144 -4.35 12.69 7.31
C ASP A 144 -5.33 13.80 6.91
N ALA A 145 -6.48 13.84 7.58
CA ALA A 145 -7.52 14.82 7.29
C ALA A 145 -7.09 16.27 7.58
N SER A 146 -6.12 16.47 8.48
CA SER A 146 -5.63 17.81 8.84
C SER A 146 -4.76 18.43 7.74
N THR A 147 -4.20 17.62 6.86
CA THR A 147 -3.31 18.05 5.77
C THR A 147 -4.02 18.20 4.42
N ALA A 148 -5.32 17.95 4.36
CA ALA A 148 -6.09 18.06 3.12
C ALA A 148 -6.07 19.49 2.57
N ALA A 149 -5.16 19.76 1.64
CA ALA A 149 -4.87 21.07 1.05
C ALA A 149 -4.42 20.93 -0.41
N THR A 150 -4.31 22.05 -1.10
CA THR A 150 -3.97 22.10 -2.54
C THR A 150 -2.54 21.66 -2.91
N LEU A 151 -1.68 21.34 -1.94
CA LEU A 151 -0.24 21.12 -2.16
C LEU A 151 0.29 19.74 -1.68
N SER A 152 -0.55 18.74 -1.50
CA SER A 152 -0.10 17.41 -1.06
C SER A 152 -0.06 16.38 -2.20
N LEU A 153 0.60 15.25 -1.98
CA LEU A 153 0.99 14.26 -2.99
C LEU A 153 -0.10 13.25 -3.39
N ILE A 154 -1.17 13.11 -2.63
CA ILE A 154 -2.25 12.17 -2.91
C ILE A 154 -3.55 12.92 -3.15
N HIS A 155 -4.11 12.74 -4.34
CA HIS A 155 -5.38 13.37 -4.72
C HIS A 155 -6.57 12.63 -4.09
N ILE A 156 -7.42 13.38 -3.44
CA ILE A 156 -8.64 12.87 -2.80
C ILE A 156 -9.81 12.93 -3.77
#